data_d5691e617a6f94df87b13663fff31630
#
_entry.id   d5691e617a6f94df87b13663fff31630
#
_cell.length_a   1.000
_cell.length_b   1.000
_cell.length_c   1.000
_cell.angle_alpha   90.00
_cell.angle_beta   90.00
_cell.angle_gamma   90.00
#
_symmetry.space_group_name_H-M   'P 1'
#
loop_
_entity.id
_entity.type
_entity.pdbx_description
1 polymer ?
#
loop_
_entity_poly.entity_id
_entity_poly.type
_entity_poly.pdbx_seq_one_letter_code
_entity_poly.pdbx_strand_id
1 'polypeptide(L)'
;MMAAALAVFSSCTEEEDTGLPTVVTLPVQTATSSTAVLRGSTSGGTANMLCRGVCFSSSDVFSFSDSPCVSTDAGEGEFAVRTYELIPMHEYYMKAFAVMKDGTIVYGEQMSFSTTDFQLPTVVADAPSDIYATEATLNGHVVEEGDYPVTTKGFVYTSDASAKLEIGETGVQSVLGTSSETGFSATIGELAIGGTYRVKAYAMTENGAGYSDEITFSTLDIHPVEFAEIQVLENTYSSLSIKSAITDDQGNTVTSFGFCWSSSNKMPTVKNSSFKALGSDFTLSFDDAVPGKLYYVRAYAETSETGTNYGPVKRLRVVTYDCDGGMVKVVPQNPVFIGWLGDYEQPSMPAKYSQAHDGDFQINQSVGRNSTPTPSQATVAPFSIAKYEVTNKWFCEFLNVYGSSTVKDGTWQGEAILFDAYTDIRYEGGKWVVDSVYLNCPVVGVSFYGADAFCRFFGGYLPSEAQWEIAARGNVYSNDSKVPMYRFSGSDDLNDIAVWANGVNRPHVETVGQHNPNQLGIYDMSGNAQEMTSSWWGNYSATYKENAMPAAKQIVLRGGRAQRGVQSSFQNCARDAYAITGTVSYSNYIGFRFACDPVDED
;
A
#
# COMPACT_ATOMS: atom_id res chain seq x y z
N MET A 1 -22.44 -93.19 -45.24
CA MET A 1 -21.36 -93.65 -44.36
C MET A 1 -20.90 -92.45 -43.58
N MET A 2 -21.23 -92.41 -42.28
CA MET A 2 -20.83 -91.36 -41.34
C MET A 2 -19.41 -91.65 -40.85
N ALA A 3 -18.53 -90.71 -40.95
CA ALA A 3 -17.25 -90.73 -40.25
C ALA A 3 -17.27 -89.64 -39.15
N ALA A 4 -17.26 -90.14 -37.90
CA ALA A 4 -17.21 -89.28 -36.72
C ALA A 4 -15.77 -88.75 -36.54
N ALA A 5 -15.62 -87.41 -36.46
CA ALA A 5 -14.37 -86.77 -36.09
C ALA A 5 -14.38 -86.59 -34.58
N LEU A 6 -13.40 -87.21 -33.89
CA LEU A 6 -13.15 -87.10 -32.48
C LEU A 6 -12.38 -85.81 -32.27
N ALA A 7 -12.99 -84.82 -31.64
CA ALA A 7 -12.27 -83.58 -31.18
C ALA A 7 -11.57 -83.88 -29.87
N VAL A 8 -10.24 -83.85 -29.89
CA VAL A 8 -9.40 -83.89 -28.69
C VAL A 8 -9.36 -82.45 -28.13
N PHE A 9 -10.03 -82.24 -27.02
CA PHE A 9 -9.83 -81.03 -26.22
C PHE A 9 -8.46 -81.17 -25.46
N SER A 10 -7.47 -80.49 -25.97
CA SER A 10 -6.25 -80.22 -25.20
C SER A 10 -6.55 -79.10 -24.21
N SER A 11 -6.75 -79.43 -22.95
CA SER A 11 -6.76 -78.42 -21.88
C SER A 11 -5.30 -77.94 -21.67
N CYS A 12 -4.99 -76.81 -22.24
CA CYS A 12 -3.86 -76.03 -21.72
C CYS A 12 -4.22 -75.57 -20.30
N THR A 13 -3.76 -76.28 -19.31
CA THR A 13 -3.58 -75.68 -17.99
C THR A 13 -2.42 -74.71 -18.12
N GLU A 14 -2.72 -73.41 -18.16
CA GLU A 14 -1.70 -72.43 -17.85
C GLU A 14 -1.22 -72.72 -16.41
N GLU A 15 0.03 -73.20 -16.26
CA GLU A 15 0.69 -73.20 -14.97
C GLU A 15 0.70 -71.75 -14.49
N GLU A 16 -0.06 -71.44 -13.44
CA GLU A 16 0.08 -70.16 -12.77
C GLU A 16 1.53 -70.06 -12.29
N ASP A 17 2.27 -69.17 -12.90
CA ASP A 17 3.62 -68.82 -12.45
C ASP A 17 3.55 -68.17 -11.04
N THR A 18 3.65 -69.00 -10.03
CA THR A 18 3.60 -68.62 -8.61
C THR A 18 4.95 -68.15 -8.07
N GLY A 19 5.95 -68.01 -8.95
CA GLY A 19 7.27 -67.50 -8.61
C GLY A 19 7.31 -66.00 -8.28
N LEU A 20 8.38 -65.55 -7.72
CA LEU A 20 8.65 -64.10 -7.59
C LEU A 20 9.01 -63.54 -8.98
N PRO A 21 8.58 -62.31 -9.31
CA PRO A 21 8.94 -61.69 -10.57
C PRO A 21 10.42 -61.35 -10.62
N THR A 22 11.00 -61.37 -11.80
CA THR A 22 12.26 -60.72 -12.07
C THR A 22 12.00 -59.22 -12.28
N VAL A 23 12.63 -58.38 -11.47
CA VAL A 23 12.54 -56.93 -11.56
C VAL A 23 13.87 -56.36 -12.06
N VAL A 24 13.81 -55.52 -13.06
CA VAL A 24 14.98 -54.88 -13.65
C VAL A 24 14.78 -53.37 -13.58
N THR A 25 15.76 -52.67 -12.97
CA THR A 25 15.83 -51.20 -13.05
C THR A 25 16.42 -50.83 -14.42
N LEU A 26 15.75 -49.96 -15.14
CA LEU A 26 16.20 -49.47 -16.45
C LEU A 26 16.74 -48.05 -16.31
N PRO A 27 17.63 -47.62 -17.23
CA PRO A 27 18.13 -46.25 -17.21
C PRO A 27 16.98 -45.23 -17.26
N VAL A 28 17.17 -44.11 -16.56
CA VAL A 28 16.22 -42.98 -16.62
C VAL A 28 15.99 -42.55 -18.07
N GLN A 29 14.75 -42.31 -18.42
CA GLN A 29 14.40 -41.86 -19.80
C GLN A 29 14.72 -40.39 -20.01
N THR A 30 14.34 -39.55 -19.06
CA THR A 30 14.62 -38.12 -19.03
C THR A 30 14.80 -37.69 -17.58
N ALA A 31 15.70 -36.74 -17.35
CA ALA A 31 15.81 -36.02 -16.10
C ALA A 31 15.95 -34.54 -16.40
N THR A 32 15.19 -33.73 -15.70
CA THR A 32 15.29 -32.26 -15.72
C THR A 32 15.84 -31.78 -14.38
N SER A 33 15.79 -30.49 -14.13
CA SER A 33 16.19 -29.90 -12.86
C SER A 33 15.34 -30.39 -11.67
N SER A 34 14.06 -30.67 -11.89
CA SER A 34 13.11 -30.99 -10.81
C SER A 34 12.23 -32.21 -11.06
N THR A 35 12.35 -32.86 -12.22
CA THR A 35 11.56 -34.04 -12.58
C THR A 35 12.41 -35.14 -13.21
N ALA A 36 11.97 -36.38 -13.11
CA ALA A 36 12.56 -37.48 -13.87
C ALA A 36 11.49 -38.48 -14.31
N VAL A 37 11.73 -39.14 -15.44
CA VAL A 37 10.96 -40.31 -15.88
C VAL A 37 11.80 -41.55 -15.60
N LEU A 38 11.45 -42.25 -14.53
CA LEU A 38 12.14 -43.46 -14.02
C LEU A 38 11.55 -44.68 -14.67
N ARG A 39 12.34 -45.68 -14.98
CA ARG A 39 11.91 -46.87 -15.73
C ARG A 39 12.27 -48.16 -15.03
N GLY A 40 11.47 -49.14 -15.23
CA GLY A 40 11.71 -50.50 -14.80
C GLY A 40 11.06 -51.52 -15.73
N SER A 41 11.36 -52.78 -15.51
CA SER A 41 10.72 -53.89 -16.20
C SER A 41 10.48 -55.03 -15.21
N THR A 42 9.38 -55.75 -15.42
CA THR A 42 9.02 -56.95 -14.64
C THR A 42 8.71 -58.10 -15.58
N SER A 43 9.11 -59.30 -15.23
CA SER A 43 8.81 -60.52 -15.98
C SER A 43 8.65 -61.73 -15.06
N GLY A 44 7.71 -62.62 -15.39
CA GLY A 44 7.38 -63.78 -14.58
C GLY A 44 6.71 -63.43 -13.24
N GLY A 45 6.06 -64.38 -12.61
CA GLY A 45 5.52 -64.21 -11.24
C GLY A 45 4.50 -63.10 -11.03
N THR A 46 3.94 -62.55 -12.09
CA THR A 46 3.14 -61.32 -12.01
C THR A 46 1.69 -61.58 -11.55
N ALA A 47 1.20 -62.81 -11.54
CA ALA A 47 -0.16 -63.17 -11.09
C ALA A 47 -0.42 -62.75 -9.61
N ASN A 48 0.58 -62.74 -8.77
CA ASN A 48 0.51 -62.33 -7.36
C ASN A 48 1.07 -60.96 -7.09
N MET A 49 1.39 -60.17 -8.09
CA MET A 49 1.84 -58.79 -7.97
C MET A 49 0.67 -57.87 -7.59
N LEU A 50 0.90 -56.99 -6.63
CA LEU A 50 -0.03 -55.92 -6.23
C LEU A 50 0.20 -54.67 -7.04
N CYS A 51 1.44 -54.24 -7.12
CA CYS A 51 1.86 -53.07 -7.91
C CYS A 51 3.35 -53.17 -8.22
N ARG A 52 3.83 -52.35 -9.13
CA ARG A 52 5.23 -52.16 -9.46
C ARG A 52 5.56 -50.66 -9.52
N GLY A 53 6.82 -50.32 -9.46
CA GLY A 53 7.19 -48.89 -9.49
C GLY A 53 8.69 -48.71 -9.36
N VAL A 54 9.10 -47.48 -9.04
CA VAL A 54 10.50 -47.13 -8.77
C VAL A 54 10.55 -46.33 -7.50
N CYS A 55 11.41 -46.75 -6.56
CA CYS A 55 11.82 -45.93 -5.42
C CYS A 55 13.11 -45.20 -5.76
N PHE A 56 13.28 -44.00 -5.19
CA PHE A 56 14.47 -43.21 -5.40
C PHE A 56 14.86 -42.46 -4.11
N SER A 57 16.13 -42.12 -3.99
CA SER A 57 16.67 -41.44 -2.80
C SER A 57 17.95 -40.69 -3.16
N SER A 58 18.25 -39.63 -2.40
CA SER A 58 19.56 -38.99 -2.41
C SER A 58 20.65 -39.78 -1.68
N SER A 59 20.28 -40.82 -0.94
CA SER A 59 21.21 -41.78 -0.29
C SER A 59 21.33 -43.02 -1.15
N ASP A 60 22.53 -43.56 -1.21
CA ASP A 60 22.85 -44.85 -1.86
C ASP A 60 22.28 -46.06 -1.10
N VAL A 61 21.90 -45.86 0.16
CA VAL A 61 21.25 -46.88 1.01
C VAL A 61 19.82 -46.45 1.30
N PHE A 62 18.86 -47.14 0.71
CA PHE A 62 17.43 -46.85 0.89
C PHE A 62 16.56 -48.08 0.58
N SER A 63 15.32 -48.05 1.06
CA SER A 63 14.32 -49.10 0.87
C SER A 63 12.93 -48.50 0.52
N PHE A 64 11.96 -49.36 0.20
CA PHE A 64 10.59 -48.99 -0.09
C PHE A 64 9.91 -48.27 1.09
N SER A 65 10.27 -48.61 2.32
CA SER A 65 9.64 -48.08 3.53
C SER A 65 10.13 -46.70 3.94
N ASP A 66 11.32 -46.29 3.52
CA ASP A 66 12.02 -45.11 3.98
C ASP A 66 12.38 -44.09 2.87
N SER A 67 11.84 -44.32 1.68
CA SER A 67 12.16 -43.50 0.51
C SER A 67 10.90 -43.14 -0.32
N PRO A 68 10.89 -42.02 -1.04
CA PRO A 68 9.88 -41.77 -2.02
C PRO A 68 9.82 -42.86 -3.07
N CYS A 69 8.62 -43.35 -3.35
CA CYS A 69 8.36 -44.36 -4.36
C CYS A 69 7.18 -43.93 -5.23
N VAL A 70 7.30 -44.13 -6.52
CA VAL A 70 6.23 -43.91 -7.48
C VAL A 70 5.82 -45.26 -8.07
N SER A 71 4.55 -45.61 -7.94
CA SER A 71 4.02 -46.90 -8.35
C SER A 71 3.08 -46.77 -9.58
N THR A 72 2.95 -47.89 -10.27
CA THR A 72 1.95 -48.11 -11.34
C THR A 72 1.33 -49.50 -11.15
N ASP A 73 0.34 -49.82 -11.99
CA ASP A 73 -0.38 -51.06 -11.92
C ASP A 73 0.54 -52.30 -12.11
N ALA A 74 0.13 -53.43 -11.56
CA ALA A 74 0.80 -54.72 -11.76
C ALA A 74 0.79 -55.09 -13.25
N GLY A 75 1.83 -55.77 -13.72
CA GLY A 75 1.89 -56.23 -15.11
C GLY A 75 3.29 -56.69 -15.53
N GLU A 76 3.41 -57.26 -16.72
CA GLU A 76 4.69 -57.61 -17.33
C GLU A 76 5.20 -56.54 -18.28
N GLY A 77 6.47 -56.59 -18.59
CA GLY A 77 7.16 -55.71 -19.51
C GLY A 77 7.67 -54.42 -18.88
N GLU A 78 8.11 -53.52 -19.74
CA GLU A 78 8.66 -52.22 -19.29
C GLU A 78 7.54 -51.30 -18.79
N PHE A 79 7.88 -50.45 -17.85
CA PHE A 79 7.04 -49.40 -17.33
C PHE A 79 7.86 -48.13 -17.06
N ALA A 80 7.19 -46.99 -17.02
CA ALA A 80 7.76 -45.72 -16.70
C ALA A 80 6.88 -44.97 -15.69
N VAL A 81 7.49 -44.34 -14.72
CA VAL A 81 6.83 -43.50 -13.70
C VAL A 81 7.52 -42.14 -13.64
N ARG A 82 6.76 -41.08 -13.39
CA ARG A 82 7.31 -39.74 -13.29
C ARG A 82 7.38 -39.30 -11.84
N THR A 83 8.53 -38.73 -11.47
CA THR A 83 8.71 -38.08 -10.18
C THR A 83 8.85 -36.56 -10.37
N TYR A 84 8.58 -35.82 -9.29
CA TYR A 84 8.58 -34.36 -9.22
C TYR A 84 9.35 -33.91 -7.98
N GLU A 85 9.58 -32.61 -7.86
CA GLU A 85 10.20 -31.98 -6.69
C GLU A 85 11.62 -32.49 -6.37
N LEU A 86 12.36 -32.86 -7.40
CA LEU A 86 13.77 -33.22 -7.26
C LEU A 86 14.60 -31.95 -7.08
N ILE A 87 15.74 -32.09 -6.38
CA ILE A 87 16.70 -31.00 -6.20
C ILE A 87 17.55 -30.90 -7.48
N PRO A 88 17.73 -29.70 -8.05
CA PRO A 88 18.61 -29.49 -9.20
C PRO A 88 20.08 -29.86 -8.90
N MET A 89 20.85 -30.24 -9.93
CA MET A 89 22.26 -30.59 -9.84
C MET A 89 22.59 -31.66 -8.77
N HIS A 90 21.62 -32.57 -8.54
CA HIS A 90 21.73 -33.54 -7.49
C HIS A 90 21.77 -34.97 -8.04
N GLU A 91 22.60 -35.85 -7.44
CA GLU A 91 22.62 -37.27 -7.77
C GLU A 91 21.57 -38.01 -6.94
N TYR A 92 20.80 -38.84 -7.60
CA TYR A 92 19.80 -39.73 -7.00
C TYR A 92 20.10 -41.18 -7.38
N TYR A 93 19.79 -42.06 -6.45
CA TYR A 93 19.82 -43.53 -6.63
C TYR A 93 18.40 -44.03 -6.78
N MET A 94 18.17 -45.01 -7.65
CA MET A 94 16.86 -45.56 -7.90
C MET A 94 16.88 -47.08 -7.99
N LYS A 95 15.79 -47.72 -7.58
CA LYS A 95 15.55 -49.15 -7.72
C LYS A 95 14.11 -49.37 -8.22
N ALA A 96 13.95 -50.13 -9.27
CA ALA A 96 12.63 -50.64 -9.62
C ALA A 96 12.19 -51.66 -8.57
N PHE A 97 10.93 -51.74 -8.28
CA PHE A 97 10.35 -52.70 -7.33
C PHE A 97 9.04 -53.32 -7.86
N ALA A 98 8.72 -54.47 -7.31
CA ALA A 98 7.42 -55.09 -7.35
C ALA A 98 6.97 -55.46 -5.94
N VAL A 99 5.72 -55.12 -5.60
CA VAL A 99 5.10 -55.52 -4.33
C VAL A 99 4.16 -56.66 -4.60
N MET A 100 4.35 -57.74 -3.87
CA MET A 100 3.51 -58.95 -3.96
C MET A 100 2.31 -58.83 -3.01
N LYS A 101 1.26 -59.60 -3.26
CA LYS A 101 0.05 -59.63 -2.42
C LYS A 101 0.29 -60.10 -0.99
N ASP A 102 1.37 -60.84 -0.75
CA ASP A 102 1.81 -61.30 0.57
C ASP A 102 2.68 -60.28 1.30
N GLY A 103 2.94 -59.11 0.69
CA GLY A 103 3.77 -58.04 1.24
C GLY A 103 5.26 -58.16 0.89
N THR A 104 5.68 -59.21 0.17
CA THR A 104 7.07 -59.34 -0.30
C THR A 104 7.40 -58.25 -1.31
N ILE A 105 8.56 -57.63 -1.20
CA ILE A 105 9.07 -56.63 -2.12
C ILE A 105 10.29 -57.16 -2.86
N VAL A 106 10.22 -57.18 -4.17
CA VAL A 106 11.33 -57.61 -5.04
C VAL A 106 11.91 -56.35 -5.70
N TYR A 107 13.24 -56.22 -5.67
CA TYR A 107 13.94 -55.07 -6.24
C TYR A 107 14.78 -55.45 -7.45
N GLY A 108 14.90 -54.54 -8.40
CA GLY A 108 15.95 -54.57 -9.41
C GLY A 108 17.26 -53.98 -8.87
N GLU A 109 18.33 -54.15 -9.64
CA GLU A 109 19.63 -53.54 -9.34
C GLU A 109 19.52 -52.02 -9.19
N GLN A 110 20.34 -51.46 -8.30
CA GLN A 110 20.38 -50.02 -8.10
C GLN A 110 21.10 -49.34 -9.25
N MET A 111 20.53 -48.23 -9.69
CA MET A 111 21.12 -47.30 -10.65
C MET A 111 21.13 -45.88 -10.08
N SER A 112 21.98 -45.03 -10.63
CA SER A 112 21.98 -43.61 -10.32
C SER A 112 21.59 -42.78 -11.53
N PHE A 113 21.07 -41.56 -11.26
CA PHE A 113 20.89 -40.53 -12.25
C PHE A 113 21.11 -39.15 -11.60
N SER A 114 21.45 -38.15 -12.41
CA SER A 114 21.60 -36.79 -11.93
C SER A 114 20.53 -35.92 -12.56
N THR A 115 19.97 -34.99 -11.77
CA THR A 115 19.17 -33.91 -12.27
C THR A 115 20.05 -32.86 -12.98
N THR A 116 19.49 -32.16 -13.92
CA THR A 116 20.19 -31.05 -14.60
C THR A 116 20.17 -29.79 -13.73
N ASP A 117 20.94 -28.80 -14.11
CA ASP A 117 20.74 -27.44 -13.61
C ASP A 117 19.38 -26.92 -14.04
N PHE A 118 18.82 -25.98 -13.27
CA PHE A 118 17.56 -25.37 -13.65
C PHE A 118 17.79 -24.46 -14.86
N GLN A 119 16.82 -24.47 -15.77
CA GLN A 119 16.86 -23.62 -16.94
C GLN A 119 16.21 -22.28 -16.61
N LEU A 120 16.98 -21.20 -16.69
CA LEU A 120 16.47 -19.83 -16.66
C LEU A 120 15.74 -19.49 -17.95
N PRO A 121 14.84 -18.49 -17.95
CA PRO A 121 14.19 -18.03 -19.16
C PRO A 121 15.19 -17.61 -20.24
N THR A 122 14.92 -17.98 -21.47
CA THR A 122 15.62 -17.46 -22.65
C THR A 122 14.89 -16.24 -23.18
N VAL A 123 15.59 -15.11 -23.24
CA VAL A 123 15.03 -13.80 -23.59
C VAL A 123 15.79 -13.21 -24.76
N VAL A 124 15.10 -12.46 -25.59
CA VAL A 124 15.70 -11.69 -26.69
C VAL A 124 15.36 -10.21 -26.49
N ALA A 125 16.37 -9.36 -26.60
CA ALA A 125 16.20 -7.92 -26.79
C ALA A 125 16.09 -7.66 -28.28
N ASP A 126 14.92 -7.15 -28.70
CA ASP A 126 14.68 -6.74 -30.08
C ASP A 126 15.25 -5.33 -30.33
N ALA A 127 15.35 -4.94 -31.58
CA ALA A 127 15.82 -3.59 -31.94
C ALA A 127 14.91 -2.53 -31.28
N PRO A 128 15.47 -1.51 -30.61
CA PRO A 128 14.69 -0.40 -30.09
C PRO A 128 13.95 0.34 -31.19
N SER A 129 12.78 0.86 -30.87
CA SER A 129 11.98 1.71 -31.76
C SER A 129 11.80 3.10 -31.16
N ASP A 130 11.21 4.02 -31.93
CA ASP A 130 10.89 5.38 -31.48
C ASP A 130 12.07 6.04 -30.75
N ILE A 131 13.25 5.96 -31.40
CA ILE A 131 14.48 6.54 -30.87
C ILE A 131 14.48 8.03 -31.17
N TYR A 132 14.47 8.82 -30.10
CA TYR A 132 14.53 10.28 -30.15
C TYR A 132 15.79 10.81 -29.45
N ALA A 133 15.88 12.11 -29.23
CA ALA A 133 17.05 12.71 -28.58
C ALA A 133 17.19 12.34 -27.10
N THR A 134 16.05 12.14 -26.40
CA THR A 134 16.03 11.88 -24.95
C THR A 134 15.14 10.72 -24.53
N GLU A 135 14.58 9.99 -25.50
CA GLU A 135 13.64 8.89 -25.26
C GLU A 135 13.87 7.77 -26.28
N ALA A 136 13.61 6.54 -25.89
CA ALA A 136 13.57 5.38 -26.79
C ALA A 136 12.60 4.33 -26.25
N THR A 137 12.03 3.52 -27.14
CA THR A 137 11.21 2.36 -26.77
C THR A 137 12.04 1.08 -26.95
N LEU A 138 12.28 0.40 -25.85
CA LEU A 138 12.93 -0.92 -25.81
C LEU A 138 11.89 -2.00 -26.07
N ASN A 139 12.28 -3.00 -26.87
CA ASN A 139 11.40 -4.12 -27.25
C ASN A 139 12.09 -5.45 -26.93
N GLY A 140 11.32 -6.48 -26.59
CA GLY A 140 11.86 -7.81 -26.34
C GLY A 140 10.76 -8.86 -26.18
N HIS A 141 11.17 -10.11 -26.22
CA HIS A 141 10.29 -11.25 -26.04
C HIS A 141 10.96 -12.41 -25.31
N VAL A 142 10.16 -13.26 -24.67
CA VAL A 142 10.62 -14.50 -24.05
C VAL A 142 10.50 -15.60 -25.08
N VAL A 143 11.59 -16.30 -25.35
CA VAL A 143 11.64 -17.45 -26.28
C VAL A 143 11.21 -18.71 -25.57
N GLU A 144 11.75 -18.93 -24.35
CA GLU A 144 11.43 -20.06 -23.51
C GLU A 144 11.35 -19.60 -22.04
N GLU A 145 10.34 -20.05 -21.29
CA GLU A 145 10.15 -19.65 -19.89
C GLU A 145 11.14 -20.35 -18.95
N GLY A 146 11.74 -21.45 -19.40
CA GLY A 146 12.58 -22.29 -18.55
C GLY A 146 11.76 -23.20 -17.64
N ASP A 147 12.35 -23.62 -16.51
CA ASP A 147 11.72 -24.57 -15.61
C ASP A 147 10.70 -23.94 -14.63
N TYR A 148 10.70 -22.63 -14.49
CA TYR A 148 9.86 -21.87 -13.54
C TYR A 148 9.10 -20.75 -14.24
N PRO A 149 7.86 -20.45 -13.80
CA PRO A 149 7.07 -19.39 -14.39
C PRO A 149 7.77 -18.03 -14.31
N VAL A 150 7.71 -17.27 -15.39
CA VAL A 150 8.21 -15.90 -15.41
C VAL A 150 7.27 -15.00 -14.60
N THR A 151 7.81 -14.34 -13.58
CA THR A 151 7.07 -13.43 -12.69
C THR A 151 7.12 -11.98 -13.14
N THR A 152 8.27 -11.54 -13.67
CA THR A 152 8.44 -10.17 -14.21
C THR A 152 9.34 -10.17 -15.43
N LYS A 153 9.11 -9.19 -16.32
CA LYS A 153 9.89 -8.96 -17.53
C LYS A 153 10.25 -7.48 -17.64
N GLY A 154 11.39 -7.18 -18.25
CA GLY A 154 11.81 -5.81 -18.43
C GLY A 154 13.17 -5.69 -19.10
N PHE A 155 13.80 -4.55 -18.90
CA PHE A 155 15.10 -4.23 -19.49
C PHE A 155 16.03 -3.65 -18.44
N VAL A 156 17.31 -3.92 -18.61
CA VAL A 156 18.40 -3.21 -17.95
C VAL A 156 19.18 -2.44 -19.00
N TYR A 157 19.57 -1.22 -18.70
CA TYR A 157 20.29 -0.36 -19.63
C TYR A 157 21.28 0.55 -18.91
N THR A 158 22.32 0.97 -19.64
CA THR A 158 23.35 1.88 -19.14
C THR A 158 24.09 2.55 -20.29
N SER A 159 24.62 3.74 -20.03
CA SER A 159 25.62 4.39 -20.90
C SER A 159 27.06 4.06 -20.48
N ASP A 160 27.27 3.41 -19.34
CA ASP A 160 28.60 3.01 -18.87
C ASP A 160 29.07 1.74 -19.62
N ALA A 161 30.13 1.88 -20.41
CA ALA A 161 30.72 0.77 -21.16
C ALA A 161 31.31 -0.34 -20.26
N SER A 162 31.60 -0.03 -19.02
CA SER A 162 32.23 -0.96 -18.06
C SER A 162 31.25 -1.65 -17.11
N ALA A 163 30.03 -1.15 -16.99
CA ALA A 163 29.03 -1.69 -16.08
C ALA A 163 28.58 -3.10 -16.51
N LYS A 164 28.39 -4.00 -15.54
CA LYS A 164 27.76 -5.29 -15.76
C LYS A 164 26.25 -5.10 -15.89
N LEU A 165 25.69 -5.42 -17.05
CA LEU A 165 24.26 -5.24 -17.35
C LEU A 165 23.41 -6.31 -16.66
N GLU A 166 23.17 -6.11 -15.37
CA GLU A 166 22.30 -6.94 -14.52
C GLU A 166 21.53 -6.05 -13.55
N ILE A 167 20.41 -6.57 -13.04
CA ILE A 167 19.56 -5.84 -12.09
C ILE A 167 20.31 -5.59 -10.78
N GLY A 168 20.30 -4.34 -10.32
CA GLY A 168 20.91 -3.94 -9.04
C GLY A 168 22.40 -3.60 -9.11
N GLU A 169 23.02 -3.76 -10.26
CA GLU A 169 24.41 -3.35 -10.46
C GLU A 169 24.56 -1.82 -10.51
N THR A 170 25.68 -1.33 -10.02
CA THR A 170 25.98 0.10 -9.96
C THR A 170 26.05 0.71 -11.37
N GLY A 171 25.36 1.83 -11.59
CA GLY A 171 25.32 2.52 -12.89
C GLY A 171 24.39 1.87 -13.91
N VAL A 172 23.66 0.81 -13.55
CA VAL A 172 22.66 0.16 -14.38
C VAL A 172 21.27 0.58 -13.94
N GLN A 173 20.44 1.00 -14.88
CA GLN A 173 19.04 1.28 -14.68
C GLN A 173 18.20 0.08 -15.11
N SER A 174 17.04 -0.11 -14.47
CA SER A 174 16.09 -1.15 -14.82
C SER A 174 14.69 -0.57 -15.01
N VAL A 175 13.96 -1.12 -15.99
CA VAL A 175 12.57 -0.75 -16.26
C VAL A 175 11.73 -1.99 -16.49
N LEU A 176 10.51 -1.98 -15.94
CA LEU A 176 9.55 -3.07 -16.16
C LEU A 176 8.93 -2.94 -17.56
N GLY A 177 8.81 -4.07 -18.25
CA GLY A 177 8.16 -4.16 -19.53
C GLY A 177 6.64 -4.33 -19.41
N THR A 178 5.91 -3.64 -20.27
CA THR A 178 4.48 -3.87 -20.47
C THR A 178 4.32 -5.00 -21.49
N SER A 179 3.59 -6.07 -21.09
CA SER A 179 3.36 -7.23 -21.96
C SER A 179 2.40 -6.92 -23.10
N SER A 180 2.66 -7.47 -24.26
CA SER A 180 1.80 -7.50 -25.45
C SER A 180 1.58 -8.94 -25.93
N GLU A 181 0.81 -9.15 -26.99
CA GLU A 181 0.60 -10.47 -27.59
C GLU A 181 1.89 -11.10 -28.14
N THR A 182 2.84 -10.28 -28.58
CA THR A 182 4.07 -10.71 -29.26
C THR A 182 5.34 -10.55 -28.41
N GLY A 183 5.25 -9.93 -27.23
CA GLY A 183 6.42 -9.68 -26.40
C GLY A 183 6.16 -8.72 -25.27
N PHE A 184 7.12 -7.88 -24.96
CA PHE A 184 7.02 -6.79 -23.99
C PHE A 184 7.86 -5.59 -24.42
N SER A 185 7.43 -4.41 -24.03
CA SER A 185 8.15 -3.17 -24.35
C SER A 185 8.16 -2.20 -23.18
N ALA A 186 9.14 -1.29 -23.16
CA ALA A 186 9.21 -0.21 -22.20
C ALA A 186 9.77 1.04 -22.87
N THR A 187 9.15 2.18 -22.65
CA THR A 187 9.70 3.47 -23.04
C THR A 187 10.60 3.99 -21.92
N ILE A 188 11.82 4.36 -22.25
CA ILE A 188 12.80 4.96 -21.36
C ILE A 188 13.03 6.40 -21.78
N GLY A 189 13.13 7.30 -20.81
CA GLY A 189 13.33 8.74 -21.04
C GLY A 189 14.54 9.27 -20.27
N GLU A 190 14.75 10.58 -20.35
CA GLU A 190 15.88 11.29 -19.73
C GLU A 190 17.25 10.80 -20.19
N LEU A 191 17.30 10.33 -21.42
CA LEU A 191 18.54 9.90 -22.04
C LEU A 191 19.38 11.11 -22.46
N ALA A 192 20.71 10.94 -22.48
CA ALA A 192 21.61 11.96 -23.00
C ALA A 192 21.44 12.09 -24.53
N ILE A 193 21.44 13.32 -25.05
CA ILE A 193 21.39 13.60 -26.48
C ILE A 193 22.66 13.06 -27.16
N GLY A 194 22.51 12.34 -28.27
CA GLY A 194 23.63 11.67 -28.94
C GLY A 194 24.26 10.57 -28.09
N GLY A 195 23.66 10.18 -26.98
CA GLY A 195 24.17 9.18 -26.03
C GLY A 195 24.05 7.75 -26.57
N THR A 196 25.07 6.93 -26.37
CA THR A 196 25.04 5.50 -26.72
C THR A 196 24.73 4.68 -25.48
N TYR A 197 23.78 3.76 -25.60
CA TYR A 197 23.27 2.92 -24.51
C TYR A 197 23.41 1.45 -24.86
N ARG A 198 23.80 0.67 -23.87
CA ARG A 198 23.82 -0.79 -23.87
C ARG A 198 22.57 -1.29 -23.17
N VAL A 199 21.94 -2.33 -23.71
CA VAL A 199 20.64 -2.84 -23.21
C VAL A 199 20.64 -4.36 -23.20
N LYS A 200 20.02 -4.95 -22.18
CA LYS A 200 19.59 -6.34 -22.17
C LYS A 200 18.13 -6.42 -21.75
N ALA A 201 17.38 -7.29 -22.39
CA ALA A 201 16.10 -7.74 -21.88
C ALA A 201 16.30 -8.77 -20.76
N TYR A 202 15.41 -8.82 -19.79
CA TYR A 202 15.39 -9.85 -18.75
C TYR A 202 14.00 -10.42 -18.53
N ALA A 203 13.96 -11.68 -18.08
CA ALA A 203 12.77 -12.31 -17.49
C ALA A 203 13.17 -12.95 -16.17
N MET A 204 12.44 -12.65 -15.11
CA MET A 204 12.74 -13.09 -13.76
C MET A 204 11.80 -14.21 -13.34
N THR A 205 12.36 -15.21 -12.69
CA THR A 205 11.65 -16.28 -12.00
C THR A 205 11.98 -16.21 -10.50
N GLU A 206 11.38 -17.06 -9.68
CA GLU A 206 11.74 -17.19 -8.25
C GLU A 206 13.21 -17.63 -8.01
N ASN A 207 13.84 -18.27 -9.01
CA ASN A 207 15.20 -18.80 -8.91
C ASN A 207 16.27 -17.98 -9.65
N GLY A 208 15.91 -16.86 -10.24
CA GLY A 208 16.84 -15.97 -10.91
C GLY A 208 16.30 -15.35 -12.19
N ALA A 209 17.12 -14.53 -12.80
CA ALA A 209 16.80 -13.83 -14.05
C ALA A 209 17.58 -14.42 -15.22
N GLY A 210 16.86 -14.69 -16.31
CA GLY A 210 17.47 -14.89 -17.63
C GLY A 210 17.65 -13.55 -18.34
N TYR A 211 18.79 -13.36 -18.99
CA TYR A 211 19.12 -12.14 -19.72
C TYR A 211 19.37 -12.46 -21.19
N SER A 212 19.01 -11.49 -22.05
CA SER A 212 19.34 -11.55 -23.48
C SER A 212 20.81 -11.30 -23.73
N ASP A 213 21.23 -11.52 -24.98
CA ASP A 213 22.42 -10.89 -25.51
C ASP A 213 22.27 -9.37 -25.41
N GLU A 214 23.43 -8.69 -25.39
CA GLU A 214 23.51 -7.24 -25.31
C GLU A 214 23.28 -6.64 -26.67
N ILE A 215 22.43 -5.62 -26.72
CA ILE A 215 22.28 -4.75 -27.87
C ILE A 215 22.67 -3.32 -27.53
N THR A 216 22.96 -2.50 -28.55
CA THR A 216 23.28 -1.09 -28.38
C THR A 216 22.42 -0.23 -29.28
N PHE A 217 22.09 0.98 -28.79
CA PHE A 217 21.50 2.02 -29.64
C PHE A 217 22.07 3.38 -29.26
N SER A 218 21.90 4.37 -30.11
CA SER A 218 22.23 5.76 -29.80
C SER A 218 21.01 6.64 -30.00
N THR A 219 20.84 7.60 -29.10
CA THR A 219 19.83 8.65 -29.24
C THR A 219 20.23 9.63 -30.36
N LEU A 220 19.25 10.39 -30.84
CA LEU A 220 19.51 11.43 -31.83
C LEU A 220 20.34 12.57 -31.22
N ASP A 221 21.26 13.11 -32.00
CA ASP A 221 22.08 14.28 -31.63
C ASP A 221 21.37 15.58 -32.08
N ILE A 222 20.16 15.79 -31.53
CA ILE A 222 19.32 16.95 -31.79
C ILE A 222 18.81 17.49 -30.45
N HIS A 223 18.90 18.79 -30.27
CA HIS A 223 18.49 19.42 -29.00
C HIS A 223 16.96 19.43 -28.83
N PRO A 224 16.47 19.20 -27.61
CA PRO A 224 15.06 19.25 -27.33
C PRO A 224 14.52 20.68 -27.34
N VAL A 225 13.19 20.79 -27.54
CA VAL A 225 12.42 22.04 -27.42
C VAL A 225 12.58 22.64 -26.03
N GLU A 226 12.78 23.94 -25.96
CA GLU A 226 12.84 24.69 -24.71
C GLU A 226 11.48 25.27 -24.33
N PHE A 227 11.20 25.27 -23.01
CA PHE A 227 9.92 25.76 -22.48
C PHE A 227 10.11 26.90 -21.48
N ALA A 228 9.20 27.85 -21.47
CA ALA A 228 9.06 28.79 -20.38
C ALA A 228 8.70 28.07 -19.07
N GLU A 229 9.11 28.65 -17.95
CA GLU A 229 8.68 28.17 -16.65
C GLU A 229 7.14 28.21 -16.55
N ILE A 230 6.58 27.15 -15.96
CA ILE A 230 5.12 27.08 -15.71
C ILE A 230 4.74 28.17 -14.71
N GLN A 231 3.88 29.08 -15.11
CA GLN A 231 3.31 30.13 -14.27
C GLN A 231 1.95 29.70 -13.76
N VAL A 232 1.68 29.95 -12.47
CA VAL A 232 0.36 29.78 -11.88
C VAL A 232 -0.40 31.09 -12.08
N LEU A 233 -1.51 31.04 -12.82
CA LEU A 233 -2.38 32.19 -13.08
C LEU A 233 -3.45 32.31 -12.00
N GLU A 234 -3.99 31.17 -11.56
CA GLU A 234 -5.02 31.09 -10.54
C GLU A 234 -4.80 29.81 -9.70
N ASN A 235 -4.99 29.91 -8.41
CA ASN A 235 -5.01 28.77 -7.50
C ASN A 235 -6.00 29.07 -6.37
N THR A 236 -7.19 28.50 -6.47
CA THR A 236 -8.29 28.64 -5.51
C THR A 236 -8.72 27.25 -5.01
N TYR A 237 -9.70 27.19 -4.13
CA TYR A 237 -10.22 25.90 -3.63
C TYR A 237 -10.91 25.05 -4.71
N SER A 238 -11.30 25.63 -5.83
CA SER A 238 -12.05 24.95 -6.89
C SER A 238 -11.42 25.07 -8.27
N SER A 239 -10.38 25.88 -8.42
CA SER A 239 -9.71 26.07 -9.70
C SER A 239 -8.20 26.19 -9.55
N LEU A 240 -7.48 25.61 -10.49
CA LEU A 240 -6.06 25.78 -10.68
C LEU A 240 -5.83 26.05 -12.17
N SER A 241 -5.25 27.19 -12.48
CA SER A 241 -4.93 27.56 -13.85
C SER A 241 -3.46 27.88 -14.00
N ILE A 242 -2.83 27.32 -15.02
CA ILE A 242 -1.40 27.42 -15.29
C ILE A 242 -1.15 27.79 -16.74
N LYS A 243 0.00 28.43 -16.99
CA LYS A 243 0.44 28.86 -18.31
C LYS A 243 1.91 28.47 -18.54
N SER A 244 2.24 28.13 -19.78
CA SER A 244 3.62 28.03 -20.27
C SER A 244 3.67 28.40 -21.77
N ALA A 245 4.85 28.37 -22.34
CA ALA A 245 5.08 28.62 -23.76
C ALA A 245 6.32 27.84 -24.24
N ILE A 246 6.40 27.58 -25.52
CA ILE A 246 7.65 27.17 -26.18
C ILE A 246 8.49 28.45 -26.35
N THR A 247 9.71 28.45 -25.83
CA THR A 247 10.66 29.58 -25.93
C THR A 247 11.62 29.42 -27.09
N ASP A 248 12.02 28.19 -27.40
CA ASP A 248 12.85 27.85 -28.53
C ASP A 248 12.50 26.43 -29.00
N ASP A 249 12.21 26.26 -30.27
CA ASP A 249 11.93 24.96 -30.87
C ASP A 249 13.22 24.20 -31.25
N GLN A 250 14.38 24.84 -31.09
CA GLN A 250 15.69 24.30 -31.41
C GLN A 250 15.79 23.74 -32.86
N GLY A 251 15.02 24.31 -33.78
CA GLY A 251 14.89 23.87 -35.15
C GLY A 251 14.03 22.62 -35.36
N ASN A 252 13.30 22.17 -34.35
CA ASN A 252 12.36 21.08 -34.48
C ASN A 252 11.04 21.51 -35.12
N THR A 253 10.42 20.61 -35.86
CA THR A 253 9.04 20.78 -36.33
C THR A 253 8.06 20.33 -35.24
N VAL A 254 7.52 21.28 -34.51
CA VAL A 254 6.54 21.02 -33.43
C VAL A 254 5.20 20.63 -34.05
N THR A 255 4.74 19.40 -33.75
CA THR A 255 3.47 18.85 -34.25
C THR A 255 2.34 18.98 -33.24
N SER A 256 2.67 19.02 -31.95
CA SER A 256 1.71 19.11 -30.84
C SER A 256 2.44 19.59 -29.58
N PHE A 257 1.76 20.32 -28.71
CA PHE A 257 2.29 20.79 -27.45
C PHE A 257 1.17 21.02 -26.44
N GLY A 258 1.53 21.16 -25.17
CA GLY A 258 0.58 21.37 -24.10
C GLY A 258 1.15 20.99 -22.72
N PHE A 259 0.29 20.48 -21.86
CA PHE A 259 0.66 19.98 -20.54
C PHE A 259 0.33 18.51 -20.37
N CYS A 260 1.17 17.82 -19.61
CA CYS A 260 0.82 16.53 -19.01
C CYS A 260 0.97 16.60 -17.48
N TRP A 261 0.14 15.84 -16.76
CA TRP A 261 0.14 15.86 -15.30
C TRP A 261 -0.25 14.52 -14.69
N SER A 262 0.08 14.37 -13.41
CA SER A 262 -0.35 13.26 -12.58
C SER A 262 -0.40 13.68 -11.11
N SER A 263 -1.24 13.04 -10.32
CA SER A 263 -1.25 13.19 -8.86
C SER A 263 -0.40 12.12 -8.15
N SER A 264 0.08 11.11 -8.84
CA SER A 264 0.84 9.98 -8.27
C SER A 264 2.20 9.79 -8.94
N ASN A 265 2.30 10.02 -10.25
CA ASN A 265 3.57 9.94 -10.95
C ASN A 265 4.31 11.28 -10.84
N LYS A 266 5.49 11.27 -10.21
CA LYS A 266 6.33 12.47 -10.03
C LYS A 266 6.95 12.98 -11.33
N MET A 267 7.02 12.14 -12.37
CA MET A 267 7.53 12.46 -13.70
C MET A 267 6.46 12.16 -14.77
N PRO A 268 5.39 12.97 -14.84
CA PRO A 268 4.28 12.70 -15.75
C PRO A 268 4.71 12.78 -17.20
N THR A 269 4.10 11.96 -18.02
CA THR A 269 4.25 11.91 -19.47
C THR A 269 2.89 12.08 -20.15
N VAL A 270 2.85 12.25 -21.46
CA VAL A 270 1.60 12.31 -22.22
C VAL A 270 0.74 11.05 -22.11
N LYS A 271 1.30 9.93 -21.62
CA LYS A 271 0.57 8.69 -21.31
C LYS A 271 -0.24 8.78 -20.01
N ASN A 272 0.02 9.76 -19.16
CA ASN A 272 -0.80 10.09 -17.99
C ASN A 272 -2.01 10.93 -18.42
N SER A 273 -2.35 11.97 -17.68
CA SER A 273 -3.31 12.97 -18.16
C SER A 273 -2.59 14.00 -19.01
N SER A 274 -3.16 14.38 -20.15
CA SER A 274 -2.55 15.36 -21.05
C SER A 274 -3.60 16.30 -21.64
N PHE A 275 -3.18 17.51 -21.94
CA PHE A 275 -3.94 18.55 -22.61
C PHE A 275 -3.15 19.07 -23.80
N LYS A 276 -3.74 19.01 -24.99
CA LYS A 276 -3.16 19.52 -26.23
C LYS A 276 -3.63 20.94 -26.46
N ALA A 277 -2.71 21.86 -26.60
CA ALA A 277 -3.00 23.27 -26.88
C ALA A 277 -3.12 23.56 -28.38
N LEU A 278 -3.68 24.72 -28.70
CA LEU A 278 -3.92 25.18 -30.08
C LEU A 278 -3.05 26.37 -30.51
N GLY A 279 -2.14 26.84 -29.67
CA GLY A 279 -1.26 27.98 -29.95
C GLY A 279 0.02 27.93 -29.12
N SER A 280 1.06 28.65 -29.54
CA SER A 280 2.40 28.64 -28.93
C SER A 280 2.41 29.04 -27.45
N ASP A 281 1.41 29.81 -27.03
CA ASP A 281 1.14 30.22 -25.65
C ASP A 281 -0.03 29.39 -25.13
N PHE A 282 0.17 28.56 -24.14
CA PHE A 282 -0.84 27.59 -23.72
C PHE A 282 -1.16 27.66 -22.24
N THR A 283 -2.44 27.56 -21.95
CA THR A 283 -3.02 27.59 -20.60
C THR A 283 -3.80 26.31 -20.35
N LEU A 284 -3.67 25.74 -19.17
CA LEU A 284 -4.48 24.62 -18.69
C LEU A 284 -5.25 25.08 -17.46
N SER A 285 -6.55 24.81 -17.44
CA SER A 285 -7.39 24.98 -16.26
C SER A 285 -7.89 23.63 -15.78
N PHE A 286 -7.82 23.43 -14.47
CA PHE A 286 -8.38 22.29 -13.77
C PHE A 286 -9.71 22.75 -13.17
N ASP A 287 -10.82 22.50 -13.86
CA ASP A 287 -12.15 22.97 -13.46
C ASP A 287 -12.70 22.22 -12.23
N ASP A 288 -12.17 21.02 -11.96
CA ASP A 288 -12.51 20.20 -10.80
C ASP A 288 -11.30 20.05 -9.86
N ALA A 289 -10.57 21.14 -9.64
CA ALA A 289 -9.43 21.13 -8.74
C ALA A 289 -9.88 20.77 -7.32
N VAL A 290 -9.23 19.76 -6.72
CA VAL A 290 -9.53 19.29 -5.37
C VAL A 290 -8.57 19.98 -4.39
N PRO A 291 -9.08 20.70 -3.38
CA PRO A 291 -8.25 21.36 -2.37
C PRO A 291 -7.23 20.41 -1.76
N GLY A 292 -6.01 20.88 -1.55
CA GLY A 292 -4.91 20.10 -0.98
C GLY A 292 -4.29 19.06 -1.92
N LYS A 293 -4.89 18.77 -3.06
CA LYS A 293 -4.35 17.80 -4.01
C LYS A 293 -3.06 18.30 -4.65
N LEU A 294 -2.06 17.44 -4.65
CA LEU A 294 -0.78 17.70 -5.28
C LEU A 294 -0.81 17.18 -6.72
N TYR A 295 -0.38 18.02 -7.64
CA TYR A 295 -0.15 17.67 -9.03
C TYR A 295 1.32 17.88 -9.39
N TYR A 296 1.87 16.92 -10.13
CA TYR A 296 3.13 17.07 -10.84
C TYR A 296 2.77 17.41 -12.29
N VAL A 297 3.27 18.50 -12.81
CA VAL A 297 2.89 19.02 -14.14
C VAL A 297 4.14 19.30 -14.94
N ARG A 298 4.10 18.98 -16.23
CA ARG A 298 5.15 19.32 -17.21
C ARG A 298 4.53 19.92 -18.46
N ALA A 299 5.18 20.90 -19.03
CA ALA A 299 4.95 21.25 -20.43
C ALA A 299 5.52 20.13 -21.31
N TYR A 300 4.90 19.88 -22.45
CA TYR A 300 5.43 18.96 -23.46
C TYR A 300 5.27 19.53 -24.87
N ALA A 301 6.13 19.06 -25.78
CA ALA A 301 5.99 19.24 -27.23
C ALA A 301 6.32 17.92 -27.94
N GLU A 302 5.50 17.54 -28.90
CA GLU A 302 5.77 16.44 -29.81
C GLU A 302 6.38 17.01 -31.10
N THR A 303 7.48 16.47 -31.52
CA THR A 303 8.20 16.91 -32.74
C THR A 303 8.44 15.71 -33.65
N SER A 304 8.68 15.99 -34.94
CA SER A 304 9.02 14.95 -35.90
C SER A 304 10.46 14.45 -35.73
N GLU A 305 11.35 15.28 -35.16
CA GLU A 305 12.79 15.01 -35.08
C GLU A 305 13.20 14.42 -33.73
N THR A 306 12.66 14.95 -32.63
CA THR A 306 13.07 14.57 -31.26
C THR A 306 11.99 13.85 -30.47
N GLY A 307 10.83 13.58 -31.10
CA GLY A 307 9.69 12.93 -30.44
C GLY A 307 9.06 13.79 -29.38
N THR A 308 8.74 13.20 -28.21
CA THR A 308 8.10 13.93 -27.12
C THR A 308 9.16 14.60 -26.23
N ASN A 309 9.21 15.89 -26.27
CA ASN A 309 10.06 16.72 -25.40
C ASN A 309 9.28 17.19 -24.18
N TYR A 310 9.92 17.19 -23.03
CA TYR A 310 9.30 17.57 -21.76
C TYR A 310 10.08 18.69 -21.07
N GLY A 311 9.36 19.70 -20.60
CA GLY A 311 9.90 20.71 -19.71
C GLY A 311 10.14 20.18 -18.29
N PRO A 312 10.69 21.01 -17.39
CA PRO A 312 10.86 20.68 -15.98
C PRO A 312 9.53 20.33 -15.30
N VAL A 313 9.58 19.47 -14.28
CA VAL A 313 8.42 19.19 -13.45
C VAL A 313 8.14 20.38 -12.54
N LYS A 314 6.90 20.84 -12.52
CA LYS A 314 6.38 21.78 -11.53
C LYS A 314 5.47 21.03 -10.57
N ARG A 315 5.76 21.12 -9.28
CA ARG A 315 4.85 20.65 -8.22
C ARG A 315 3.83 21.74 -7.93
N LEU A 316 2.55 21.42 -8.01
CA LEU A 316 1.46 22.34 -7.79
C LEU A 316 0.48 21.74 -6.80
N ARG A 317 0.34 22.38 -5.65
CA ARG A 317 -0.69 22.03 -4.68
C ARG A 317 -1.85 23.00 -4.82
N VAL A 318 -3.05 22.47 -5.00
CA VAL A 318 -4.29 23.27 -4.93
C VAL A 318 -4.40 23.84 -3.51
N VAL A 319 -4.80 25.11 -3.40
CA VAL A 319 -5.00 25.76 -2.10
C VAL A 319 -5.84 24.86 -1.20
N THR A 320 -5.39 24.70 0.02
CA THR A 320 -6.03 23.87 1.03
C THR A 320 -6.32 24.67 2.29
N TYR A 321 -6.88 24.01 3.28
CA TYR A 321 -7.07 24.56 4.61
C TYR A 321 -5.73 25.01 5.20
N ASP A 322 -5.62 26.31 5.44
CA ASP A 322 -4.52 26.92 6.18
C ASP A 322 -5.05 27.35 7.54
N CYS A 323 -4.83 26.56 8.56
CA CYS A 323 -5.38 26.70 9.90
C CYS A 323 -4.80 27.92 10.69
N ASP A 324 -4.65 29.07 10.07
CA ASP A 324 -4.13 30.37 10.63
C ASP A 324 -2.81 30.24 11.45
N GLY A 325 -2.25 29.07 11.55
CA GLY A 325 -1.03 28.74 12.28
C GLY A 325 -0.29 27.55 11.73
N GLY A 326 -0.78 27.02 10.63
CA GLY A 326 -0.18 25.90 9.91
C GLY A 326 -0.59 24.52 10.44
N MET A 327 -0.11 23.52 9.76
CA MET A 327 -0.26 22.11 10.10
C MET A 327 0.99 21.63 10.86
N VAL A 328 0.78 20.82 11.89
CA VAL A 328 1.87 20.21 12.66
C VAL A 328 2.09 18.79 12.15
N LYS A 329 3.30 18.51 11.66
CA LYS A 329 3.70 17.17 11.24
C LYS A 329 4.02 16.31 12.47
N VAL A 330 3.35 15.18 12.58
CA VAL A 330 3.54 14.18 13.63
C VAL A 330 4.13 12.92 13.02
N VAL A 331 5.32 12.55 13.49
CA VAL A 331 6.01 11.32 13.06
C VAL A 331 6.08 10.35 14.25
N PRO A 332 5.14 9.41 14.37
CA PRO A 332 5.10 8.50 15.50
C PRO A 332 6.29 7.55 15.51
N GLN A 333 6.88 7.30 16.68
CA GLN A 333 7.90 6.25 16.86
C GLN A 333 7.19 4.93 17.19
N ASN A 334 6.76 4.23 16.17
CA ASN A 334 6.00 3.00 16.32
C ASN A 334 6.81 1.84 16.95
N PRO A 335 6.18 0.97 17.76
CA PRO A 335 4.78 1.03 18.17
C PRO A 335 4.53 2.09 19.24
N VAL A 336 3.39 2.77 19.14
CA VAL A 336 2.94 3.74 20.14
C VAL A 336 1.92 3.11 21.08
N PHE A 337 1.75 3.69 22.27
CA PHE A 337 0.74 3.26 23.23
C PHE A 337 -0.31 4.35 23.41
N ILE A 338 -1.57 3.96 23.35
CA ILE A 338 -2.74 4.83 23.56
C ILE A 338 -3.60 4.30 24.70
N GLY A 339 -4.42 5.15 25.28
CA GLY A 339 -5.23 4.84 26.45
C GLY A 339 -4.50 5.14 27.75
N TRP A 340 -4.92 4.52 28.83
CA TRP A 340 -4.31 4.73 30.13
C TRP A 340 -2.95 4.01 30.24
N LEU A 341 -1.85 4.75 30.39
CA LEU A 341 -0.51 4.21 30.47
C LEU A 341 -0.07 3.82 31.90
N GLY A 342 -0.87 4.08 32.95
CA GLY A 342 -0.67 3.66 34.34
C GLY A 342 0.75 3.76 34.91
N ASP A 343 0.90 3.48 36.20
CA ASP A 343 2.21 3.49 36.89
C ASP A 343 3.13 2.33 36.44
N TYR A 344 2.59 1.35 35.76
CA TYR A 344 3.31 0.12 35.39
C TYR A 344 4.37 0.28 34.33
N GLU A 345 4.25 1.27 33.47
CA GLU A 345 5.10 1.37 32.29
C GLU A 345 6.02 2.59 32.32
N GLN A 346 5.92 3.42 33.36
CA GLN A 346 6.71 4.65 33.46
C GLN A 346 7.25 4.88 34.86
N PRO A 347 8.40 4.29 35.21
CA PRO A 347 9.06 4.53 36.51
C PRO A 347 9.39 6.00 36.78
N SER A 348 9.35 6.84 35.75
CA SER A 348 9.63 8.28 35.81
C SER A 348 8.36 9.14 35.88
N MET A 349 7.16 8.55 35.82
CA MET A 349 5.94 9.34 36.04
C MET A 349 5.96 9.92 37.46
N PRO A 350 5.69 11.23 37.63
CA PRO A 350 5.61 11.83 38.96
C PRO A 350 4.61 11.09 39.83
N ALA A 351 4.90 10.90 41.11
CA ALA A 351 4.03 10.23 42.08
C ALA A 351 2.60 10.80 42.15
N LYS A 352 2.41 12.05 41.70
CA LYS A 352 1.07 12.67 41.54
C LYS A 352 0.16 11.99 40.52
N TYR A 353 0.69 11.18 39.60
CA TYR A 353 -0.11 10.34 38.72
C TYR A 353 -0.63 9.07 39.40
N SER A 354 0.16 8.53 40.36
CA SER A 354 -0.26 7.39 41.17
C SER A 354 -1.35 7.79 42.20
N GLN A 355 -1.40 9.07 42.59
CA GLN A 355 -2.41 9.59 43.54
C GLN A 355 -3.73 10.01 42.90
N ALA A 356 -3.83 10.02 41.57
CA ALA A 356 -5.09 10.29 40.85
C ALA A 356 -6.13 9.16 41.02
N HIS A 357 -5.90 8.24 41.95
CA HIS A 357 -6.84 7.18 42.34
C HIS A 357 -8.00 7.64 43.20
N ASP A 358 -7.99 8.86 43.71
CA ASP A 358 -9.10 9.35 44.53
C ASP A 358 -10.26 9.85 43.68
N GLY A 359 -11.23 8.95 43.43
CA GLY A 359 -12.63 9.27 43.11
C GLY A 359 -12.94 9.99 41.82
N ASP A 360 -12.03 10.83 41.32
CA ASP A 360 -12.21 11.63 40.09
C ASP A 360 -11.92 10.86 38.79
N PHE A 361 -11.44 9.64 38.89
CA PHE A 361 -10.97 8.85 37.78
C PHE A 361 -12.10 8.03 37.14
N GLN A 362 -13.04 8.71 36.51
CA GLN A 362 -14.12 8.09 35.73
C GLN A 362 -13.68 7.57 34.35
N ILE A 363 -12.38 7.46 34.06
CA ILE A 363 -11.84 6.81 32.85
C ILE A 363 -12.30 5.37 32.73
N ASN A 364 -12.59 4.73 33.86
CA ASN A 364 -13.13 3.38 33.91
C ASN A 364 -14.48 3.18 33.21
N GLN A 365 -15.14 4.21 32.73
CA GLN A 365 -16.39 4.02 31.98
C GLN A 365 -16.17 3.73 30.50
N SER A 366 -14.98 4.07 29.94
CA SER A 366 -14.67 3.84 28.54
C SER A 366 -13.71 2.67 28.30
N VAL A 367 -12.98 2.24 29.31
CA VAL A 367 -12.17 1.01 29.31
C VAL A 367 -12.91 0.06 30.23
N GLY A 368 -13.59 -0.94 29.69
CA GLY A 368 -14.55 -1.81 30.39
C GLY A 368 -14.30 -2.02 31.90
N ARG A 369 -15.28 -1.82 32.72
CA ARG A 369 -15.27 -1.70 34.20
C ARG A 369 -14.57 -2.81 35.00
N ASN A 370 -14.06 -3.86 34.35
CA ASN A 370 -13.55 -5.06 35.02
C ASN A 370 -12.15 -5.52 34.57
N SER A 371 -11.40 -4.72 33.81
CA SER A 371 -10.04 -5.06 33.47
C SER A 371 -9.07 -3.97 33.90
N THR A 372 -7.96 -4.37 34.47
CA THR A 372 -6.76 -3.50 34.61
C THR A 372 -6.56 -2.76 33.30
N PRO A 373 -6.47 -1.42 33.29
CA PRO A 373 -6.31 -0.67 32.06
C PRO A 373 -4.97 -1.04 31.43
N THR A 374 -5.02 -1.90 30.43
CA THR A 374 -3.84 -2.22 29.63
C THR A 374 -3.80 -1.19 28.50
N PRO A 375 -2.68 -0.47 28.33
CA PRO A 375 -2.53 0.42 27.20
C PRO A 375 -2.64 -0.38 25.90
N SER A 376 -3.25 0.20 24.89
CA SER A 376 -3.39 -0.43 23.59
C SER A 376 -2.19 -0.07 22.72
N GLN A 377 -1.51 -1.07 22.20
CA GLN A 377 -0.41 -0.87 21.27
C GLN A 377 -0.95 -0.55 19.86
N ALA A 378 -0.56 0.59 19.31
CA ALA A 378 -0.99 1.04 17.99
C ALA A 378 0.21 1.25 17.05
N THR A 379 -0.01 1.06 15.76
CA THR A 379 0.89 1.48 14.69
C THR A 379 0.19 2.58 13.90
N VAL A 380 0.76 3.77 13.88
CA VAL A 380 0.18 4.95 13.26
C VAL A 380 1.17 5.51 12.23
N ALA A 381 0.72 5.68 10.99
CA ALA A 381 1.51 6.31 9.95
C ALA A 381 1.77 7.80 10.29
N PRO A 382 2.84 8.40 9.81
CA PRO A 382 3.03 9.85 9.92
C PRO A 382 1.84 10.60 9.32
N PHE A 383 1.47 11.72 9.95
CA PHE A 383 0.36 12.57 9.53
C PHE A 383 0.63 14.03 9.88
N SER A 384 -0.16 14.94 9.34
CA SER A 384 -0.20 16.33 9.75
C SER A 384 -1.56 16.64 10.38
N ILE A 385 -1.58 17.45 11.44
CA ILE A 385 -2.78 17.83 12.16
C ILE A 385 -2.81 19.36 12.33
N ALA A 386 -4.00 19.94 12.27
CA ALA A 386 -4.17 21.37 12.45
C ALA A 386 -3.74 21.82 13.85
N LYS A 387 -3.02 22.94 13.91
CA LYS A 387 -2.54 23.55 15.14
C LYS A 387 -3.68 23.93 16.09
N TYR A 388 -4.80 24.35 15.53
CA TYR A 388 -6.02 24.75 16.23
C TYR A 388 -7.21 23.87 15.81
N GLU A 389 -8.29 23.93 16.57
CA GLU A 389 -9.62 23.46 16.18
C GLU A 389 -10.07 24.23 14.92
N VAL A 390 -10.93 23.63 14.10
CA VAL A 390 -11.51 24.34 12.93
C VAL A 390 -12.39 25.47 13.43
N THR A 391 -12.10 26.69 12.99
CA THR A 391 -12.81 27.89 13.43
C THR A 391 -14.07 28.17 12.62
N ASN A 392 -14.99 28.96 13.18
CA ASN A 392 -16.17 29.43 12.48
C ASN A 392 -15.84 30.16 11.17
N LYS A 393 -14.74 30.93 11.13
CA LYS A 393 -14.24 31.60 9.93
C LYS A 393 -14.05 30.61 8.78
N TRP A 394 -13.27 29.56 9.02
CA TRP A 394 -12.94 28.56 8.01
C TRP A 394 -14.14 27.72 7.59
N PHE A 395 -14.98 27.38 8.55
CA PHE A 395 -16.19 26.60 8.25
C PHE A 395 -17.21 27.43 7.45
N CYS A 396 -17.34 28.71 7.75
CA CYS A 396 -18.17 29.63 7.00
C CYS A 396 -17.67 29.82 5.55
N GLU A 397 -16.35 29.94 5.38
CA GLU A 397 -15.71 29.97 4.06
C GLU A 397 -15.97 28.67 3.27
N PHE A 398 -15.78 27.53 3.90
CA PHE A 398 -16.14 26.23 3.32
C PHE A 398 -17.58 26.20 2.83
N LEU A 399 -18.54 26.56 3.67
CA LEU A 399 -19.97 26.54 3.30
C LEU A 399 -20.28 27.43 2.10
N ASN A 400 -19.65 28.60 2.03
CA ASN A 400 -19.85 29.54 0.93
C ASN A 400 -19.30 29.00 -0.40
N VAL A 401 -18.16 28.34 -0.38
CA VAL A 401 -17.56 27.73 -1.58
C VAL A 401 -18.25 26.38 -1.89
N TYR A 402 -18.51 25.58 -0.89
CA TYR A 402 -19.20 24.30 -1.04
C TYR A 402 -20.64 24.48 -1.58
N GLY A 403 -21.31 25.58 -1.24
CA GLY A 403 -22.59 25.98 -1.82
C GLY A 403 -23.74 25.01 -1.50
N SER A 404 -23.72 24.37 -0.33
CA SER A 404 -24.79 23.47 0.13
C SER A 404 -24.81 23.40 1.66
N SER A 405 -26.01 23.28 2.24
CA SER A 405 -26.22 22.96 3.66
C SER A 405 -26.29 21.46 3.94
N THR A 406 -26.21 20.64 2.90
CA THR A 406 -26.17 19.18 2.99
C THR A 406 -24.96 18.64 2.26
N VAL A 407 -24.50 17.46 2.66
CA VAL A 407 -23.37 16.75 2.02
C VAL A 407 -23.74 16.42 0.57
N LYS A 408 -22.89 16.82 -0.38
CA LYS A 408 -23.16 16.68 -1.82
C LYS A 408 -22.92 15.29 -2.38
N ASP A 409 -21.97 14.55 -1.79
CA ASP A 409 -21.49 13.30 -2.34
C ASP A 409 -21.02 12.30 -1.27
N GLY A 410 -20.64 11.09 -1.71
CA GLY A 410 -20.05 10.06 -0.85
C GLY A 410 -21.06 9.37 0.05
N THR A 411 -20.52 8.68 1.07
CA THR A 411 -21.30 7.83 2.00
C THR A 411 -22.41 8.57 2.73
N TRP A 412 -22.25 9.88 2.93
CA TRP A 412 -23.15 10.73 3.72
C TRP A 412 -23.95 11.71 2.88
N GLN A 413 -24.10 11.46 1.58
CA GLN A 413 -24.86 12.34 0.69
C GLN A 413 -26.27 12.61 1.21
N GLY A 414 -26.66 13.90 1.25
CA GLY A 414 -27.97 14.37 1.71
C GLY A 414 -28.06 14.66 3.22
N GLU A 415 -27.06 14.25 4.01
CA GLU A 415 -27.04 14.53 5.46
C GLU A 415 -26.77 16.03 5.71
N ALA A 416 -27.37 16.58 6.78
CA ALA A 416 -27.21 17.99 7.14
C ALA A 416 -25.79 18.28 7.65
N ILE A 417 -25.23 19.41 7.25
CA ILE A 417 -23.88 19.84 7.64
C ILE A 417 -23.89 20.56 8.98
N LEU A 418 -24.82 21.46 9.19
CA LEU A 418 -24.96 22.26 10.41
C LEU A 418 -26.34 22.09 11.04
N PHE A 419 -26.42 22.43 12.31
CA PHE A 419 -27.65 22.51 13.09
C PHE A 419 -27.83 23.93 13.62
N ASP A 420 -28.67 24.72 12.97
CA ASP A 420 -28.86 26.15 13.17
C ASP A 420 -29.08 26.58 14.64
N ALA A 421 -29.62 25.70 15.47
CA ALA A 421 -29.88 25.98 16.87
C ALA A 421 -28.65 26.01 17.78
N TYR A 422 -27.49 25.52 17.30
CA TYR A 422 -26.30 25.27 18.13
C TYR A 422 -25.01 25.85 17.57
N THR A 423 -25.08 26.56 16.43
CA THR A 423 -23.92 27.17 15.78
C THR A 423 -24.02 28.69 15.78
N ASP A 424 -22.86 29.36 15.77
CA ASP A 424 -22.78 30.82 15.58
C ASP A 424 -22.83 31.22 14.09
N ILE A 425 -22.87 30.26 13.17
CA ILE A 425 -22.94 30.47 11.73
C ILE A 425 -24.40 30.50 11.27
N ARG A 426 -24.75 31.49 10.48
CA ARG A 426 -26.10 31.70 9.95
C ARG A 426 -26.08 32.01 8.46
N TYR A 427 -27.18 31.74 7.77
CA TYR A 427 -27.35 32.07 6.36
C TYR A 427 -28.11 33.38 6.20
N GLU A 428 -27.45 34.44 5.71
CA GLU A 428 -28.01 35.75 5.54
C GLU A 428 -27.60 36.37 4.19
N GLY A 429 -28.53 37.03 3.50
CA GLY A 429 -28.21 37.74 2.25
C GLY A 429 -27.64 36.86 1.15
N GLY A 430 -27.98 35.59 1.11
CA GLY A 430 -27.49 34.63 0.10
C GLY A 430 -26.13 34.01 0.41
N LYS A 431 -25.59 34.19 1.60
CA LYS A 431 -24.31 33.64 2.03
C LYS A 431 -24.30 33.23 3.50
N TRP A 432 -23.37 32.38 3.85
CA TRP A 432 -23.09 32.00 5.23
C TRP A 432 -22.23 33.10 5.87
N VAL A 433 -22.60 33.49 7.10
CA VAL A 433 -21.92 34.55 7.85
C VAL A 433 -21.78 34.14 9.32
N VAL A 434 -20.85 34.77 10.01
CA VAL A 434 -20.63 34.68 11.44
C VAL A 434 -20.25 36.03 12.00
N ASP A 435 -20.65 36.33 13.24
CA ASP A 435 -20.28 37.59 13.88
C ASP A 435 -18.77 37.65 14.16
N SER A 436 -18.20 38.84 14.03
CA SER A 436 -16.73 39.03 14.15
C SER A 436 -16.17 38.59 15.50
N VAL A 437 -16.96 38.61 16.55
CA VAL A 437 -16.55 38.16 17.90
C VAL A 437 -16.37 36.64 18.01
N TYR A 438 -17.02 35.86 17.10
CA TYR A 438 -16.95 34.40 17.08
C TYR A 438 -16.11 33.85 15.93
N LEU A 439 -15.53 34.70 15.07
CA LEU A 439 -14.77 34.27 13.90
C LEU A 439 -13.71 33.22 14.24
N ASN A 440 -12.95 33.47 15.30
CA ASN A 440 -11.82 32.63 15.70
C ASN A 440 -12.19 31.65 16.84
N CYS A 441 -13.46 31.51 17.18
CA CYS A 441 -13.92 30.42 18.05
C CYS A 441 -14.03 29.13 17.25
N PRO A 442 -13.87 27.96 17.90
CA PRO A 442 -14.13 26.68 17.24
C PRO A 442 -15.53 26.63 16.64
N VAL A 443 -15.68 26.06 15.47
CA VAL A 443 -17.02 25.77 14.96
C VAL A 443 -17.66 24.68 15.82
N VAL A 444 -18.86 24.95 16.29
CA VAL A 444 -19.70 24.01 17.07
C VAL A 444 -21.08 23.92 16.43
N GLY A 445 -21.87 22.92 16.87
CA GLY A 445 -23.15 22.64 16.21
C GLY A 445 -22.99 22.10 14.79
N VAL A 446 -21.82 21.62 14.44
CA VAL A 446 -21.53 20.91 13.20
C VAL A 446 -21.85 19.43 13.34
N SER A 447 -22.47 18.83 12.33
CA SER A 447 -22.67 17.39 12.31
C SER A 447 -21.37 16.64 12.04
N PHE A 448 -21.28 15.36 12.42
CA PHE A 448 -20.18 14.50 11.99
C PHE A 448 -20.02 14.47 10.47
N TYR A 449 -21.14 14.45 9.76
CA TYR A 449 -21.19 14.46 8.31
C TYR A 449 -20.66 15.76 7.71
N GLY A 450 -20.94 16.88 8.34
CA GLY A 450 -20.43 18.21 7.94
C GLY A 450 -18.94 18.35 8.23
N ALA A 451 -18.47 17.84 9.35
CA ALA A 451 -17.05 17.82 9.70
C ALA A 451 -16.25 16.93 8.72
N ASP A 452 -16.76 15.75 8.38
CA ASP A 452 -16.18 14.87 7.37
C ASP A 452 -16.17 15.52 5.98
N ALA A 453 -17.28 16.17 5.59
CA ALA A 453 -17.37 16.88 4.31
C ALA A 453 -16.36 18.04 4.23
N PHE A 454 -16.20 18.81 5.30
CA PHE A 454 -15.18 19.86 5.40
C PHE A 454 -13.78 19.29 5.19
N CYS A 455 -13.44 18.23 5.94
CA CYS A 455 -12.12 17.62 5.85
C CYS A 455 -11.85 17.09 4.44
N ARG A 456 -12.80 16.37 3.84
CA ARG A 456 -12.67 15.86 2.47
C ARG A 456 -12.56 16.96 1.45
N PHE A 457 -13.33 18.03 1.61
CA PHE A 457 -13.29 19.20 0.71
C PHE A 457 -11.89 19.81 0.66
N PHE A 458 -11.20 19.90 1.79
CA PHE A 458 -9.83 20.42 1.87
C PHE A 458 -8.75 19.35 1.68
N GLY A 459 -9.09 18.16 1.23
CA GLY A 459 -8.13 17.09 0.93
C GLY A 459 -7.54 16.38 2.14
N GLY A 460 -8.24 16.41 3.28
CA GLY A 460 -7.85 15.72 4.50
C GLY A 460 -8.96 14.85 5.08
N TYR A 461 -8.90 14.61 6.38
CA TYR A 461 -9.81 13.74 7.11
C TYR A 461 -9.90 14.16 8.59
N LEU A 462 -10.93 13.68 9.29
CA LEU A 462 -10.98 13.74 10.75
C LEU A 462 -9.87 12.83 11.31
N PRO A 463 -9.07 13.28 12.29
CA PRO A 463 -8.05 12.42 12.88
C PRO A 463 -8.71 11.16 13.47
N SER A 464 -8.04 10.03 13.36
CA SER A 464 -8.43 8.86 14.14
C SER A 464 -8.19 9.13 15.62
N GLU A 465 -8.85 8.35 16.47
CA GLU A 465 -8.65 8.46 17.92
C GLU A 465 -7.18 8.29 18.32
N ALA A 466 -6.47 7.36 17.66
CA ALA A 466 -5.05 7.15 17.91
C ALA A 466 -4.20 8.34 17.46
N GLN A 467 -4.45 8.90 16.28
CA GLN A 467 -3.76 10.11 15.80
C GLN A 467 -4.01 11.29 16.74
N TRP A 468 -5.26 11.48 17.16
CA TRP A 468 -5.62 12.54 18.08
C TRP A 468 -4.88 12.42 19.43
N GLU A 469 -4.85 11.23 20.02
CA GLU A 469 -4.21 11.02 21.32
C GLU A 469 -2.69 11.20 21.25
N ILE A 470 -2.03 10.74 20.18
CA ILE A 470 -0.60 10.93 19.97
C ILE A 470 -0.27 12.43 19.85
N ALA A 471 -1.08 13.18 19.10
CA ALA A 471 -0.93 14.62 18.95
C ALA A 471 -1.15 15.34 20.30
N ALA A 472 -2.17 14.95 21.07
CA ALA A 472 -2.46 15.52 22.39
C ALA A 472 -1.33 15.27 23.39
N ARG A 473 -0.71 14.10 23.36
CA ARG A 473 0.45 13.75 24.20
C ARG A 473 1.74 14.44 23.76
N GLY A 474 1.72 15.28 22.75
CA GLY A 474 2.92 15.93 22.24
C GLY A 474 3.90 14.98 21.57
N ASN A 475 3.42 13.87 21.01
CA ASN A 475 4.21 12.77 20.44
C ASN A 475 5.14 12.08 21.47
N VAL A 476 4.78 12.15 22.76
CA VAL A 476 5.53 11.55 23.88
C VAL A 476 4.76 10.34 24.38
N TYR A 477 5.31 9.15 24.16
CA TYR A 477 4.67 7.88 24.53
C TYR A 477 5.70 6.78 24.86
N SER A 478 6.97 7.13 25.02
CA SER A 478 8.04 6.21 25.38
C SER A 478 8.80 6.67 26.60
N ASN A 479 9.51 5.74 27.22
CA ASN A 479 10.34 5.92 28.44
C ASN A 479 11.54 6.86 28.26
N ASP A 480 11.53 7.81 27.32
CA ASP A 480 12.58 8.81 27.26
C ASP A 480 12.39 9.79 28.43
N SER A 481 13.16 9.56 29.50
CA SER A 481 13.15 10.36 30.74
C SER A 481 13.50 11.84 30.54
N LYS A 482 13.81 12.26 29.31
CA LYS A 482 14.15 13.65 28.98
C LYS A 482 12.94 14.48 28.56
N VAL A 483 11.83 13.85 28.17
CA VAL A 483 10.61 14.54 27.75
C VAL A 483 9.50 14.26 28.74
N PRO A 484 8.94 15.28 29.41
CA PRO A 484 7.89 15.06 30.40
C PRO A 484 6.60 14.61 29.71
N MET A 485 6.01 13.52 30.22
CA MET A 485 4.62 13.18 29.93
C MET A 485 3.69 13.94 30.86
N TYR A 486 2.69 14.59 30.28
CA TYR A 486 1.70 15.33 31.02
C TYR A 486 0.34 14.60 31.03
N ARG A 487 -0.42 14.86 32.11
CA ARG A 487 -1.78 14.37 32.29
C ARG A 487 -2.74 14.94 31.24
N PHE A 488 -2.58 16.21 30.95
CA PHE A 488 -3.29 16.96 29.92
C PHE A 488 -2.34 17.32 28.78
N SER A 489 -2.86 17.90 27.72
CA SER A 489 -2.05 18.24 26.56
C SER A 489 -1.11 19.41 26.85
N GLY A 490 0.10 19.11 27.29
CA GLY A 490 1.17 20.08 27.53
C GLY A 490 1.40 20.49 28.98
N SER A 491 0.52 20.15 29.93
CA SER A 491 0.68 20.48 31.36
C SER A 491 -0.03 19.47 32.27
N ASP A 492 0.34 19.46 33.55
CA ASP A 492 -0.40 18.80 34.62
C ASP A 492 -1.40 19.73 35.31
N ASP A 493 -1.35 21.02 35.02
CA ASP A 493 -2.33 22.00 35.45
C ASP A 493 -3.23 22.40 34.28
N LEU A 494 -4.53 22.11 34.40
CA LEU A 494 -5.50 22.38 33.37
C LEU A 494 -5.69 23.88 33.10
N ASN A 495 -5.42 24.74 34.10
CA ASN A 495 -5.53 26.19 33.94
C ASN A 495 -4.47 26.77 33.00
N ASP A 496 -3.36 26.09 32.81
CA ASP A 496 -2.30 26.55 31.92
C ASP A 496 -2.64 26.39 30.46
N ILE A 497 -3.50 25.37 30.12
CA ILE A 497 -3.60 24.84 28.76
C ILE A 497 -5.04 24.72 28.24
N ALA A 498 -6.05 25.03 29.07
CA ALA A 498 -7.43 24.70 28.68
C ALA A 498 -8.44 25.81 28.99
N VAL A 499 -9.39 25.97 28.08
CA VAL A 499 -10.67 26.64 28.34
C VAL A 499 -11.62 25.63 28.97
N TRP A 500 -11.93 25.79 30.27
CA TRP A 500 -12.80 24.87 31.02
C TRP A 500 -13.59 25.57 32.13
N ALA A 501 -14.66 24.91 32.60
CA ALA A 501 -15.55 25.48 33.61
C ALA A 501 -14.99 25.32 35.04
N ASN A 502 -13.86 25.95 35.34
CA ASN A 502 -13.24 25.95 36.68
C ASN A 502 -14.11 26.72 37.69
N GLY A 503 -15.27 26.14 38.04
CA GLY A 503 -16.26 26.77 38.94
C GLY A 503 -17.01 27.98 38.33
N VAL A 504 -16.82 28.28 37.05
CA VAL A 504 -17.43 29.38 36.32
C VAL A 504 -18.35 28.83 35.24
N ASN A 505 -19.53 29.43 35.08
CA ASN A 505 -20.39 29.09 33.96
C ASN A 505 -19.77 29.65 32.65
N ARG A 506 -19.40 28.79 31.71
CA ARG A 506 -18.93 29.15 30.39
C ARG A 506 -20.01 28.80 29.36
N PRO A 507 -20.79 29.78 28.92
CA PRO A 507 -21.92 29.53 28.00
C PRO A 507 -21.47 29.21 26.59
N HIS A 508 -20.21 29.52 26.20
CA HIS A 508 -19.66 29.36 24.86
C HIS A 508 -18.22 28.84 24.91
N VAL A 509 -17.76 28.29 23.79
CA VAL A 509 -16.36 28.09 23.48
C VAL A 509 -15.68 29.46 23.29
N GLU A 510 -14.38 29.52 23.45
CA GLU A 510 -13.62 30.77 23.34
C GLU A 510 -12.71 30.74 22.09
N THR A 511 -12.11 31.89 21.76
CA THR A 511 -11.13 31.99 20.67
C THR A 511 -10.02 30.94 20.84
N VAL A 512 -9.66 30.24 19.76
CA VAL A 512 -8.60 29.21 19.78
C VAL A 512 -7.25 29.79 20.15
N GLY A 513 -6.41 28.96 20.78
CA GLY A 513 -5.01 29.32 21.05
C GLY A 513 -4.79 30.33 22.18
N GLN A 514 -5.73 30.47 23.12
CA GLN A 514 -5.62 31.43 24.23
C GLN A 514 -4.75 30.94 25.39
N HIS A 515 -4.48 29.65 25.45
CA HIS A 515 -3.65 29.02 26.48
C HIS A 515 -2.35 28.48 25.88
N ASN A 516 -1.51 27.84 26.71
CA ASN A 516 -0.24 27.31 26.25
C ASN A 516 -0.44 26.08 25.35
N PRO A 517 0.38 25.91 24.32
CA PRO A 517 0.36 24.72 23.49
C PRO A 517 1.05 23.53 24.17
N ASN A 518 0.86 22.35 23.63
CA ASN A 518 1.68 21.20 23.99
C ASN A 518 3.08 21.25 23.33
N GLN A 519 3.88 20.19 23.54
CA GLN A 519 5.27 20.10 23.07
C GLN A 519 5.42 20.15 21.54
N LEU A 520 4.35 19.83 20.80
CA LEU A 520 4.31 19.96 19.34
C LEU A 520 3.84 21.34 18.86
N GLY A 521 3.48 22.25 19.79
CA GLY A 521 2.90 23.53 19.43
C GLY A 521 1.42 23.47 19.05
N ILE A 522 0.70 22.40 19.43
CA ILE A 522 -0.74 22.21 19.19
C ILE A 522 -1.51 22.74 20.38
N TYR A 523 -2.55 23.50 20.14
CA TYR A 523 -3.39 24.17 21.13
C TYR A 523 -4.72 23.45 21.33
N ASP A 524 -5.34 23.71 22.47
CA ASP A 524 -6.74 23.37 22.78
C ASP A 524 -7.08 21.86 22.71
N MET A 525 -6.07 20.98 22.74
CA MET A 525 -6.27 19.54 22.78
C MET A 525 -6.88 19.07 24.11
N SER A 526 -6.91 19.93 25.13
CA SER A 526 -7.60 19.75 26.41
C SER A 526 -8.48 20.95 26.66
N GLY A 527 -9.80 20.82 26.49
CA GLY A 527 -10.76 21.89 26.69
C GLY A 527 -11.27 22.52 25.42
N ASN A 528 -11.87 23.70 25.56
CA ASN A 528 -12.55 24.49 24.52
C ASN A 528 -13.67 23.69 23.86
N ALA A 529 -13.55 23.22 22.62
CA ALA A 529 -14.52 22.31 22.06
C ALA A 529 -14.09 20.84 22.22
N GLN A 530 -15.03 19.98 22.52
CA GLN A 530 -14.79 18.53 22.45
C GLN A 530 -14.75 18.10 21.00
N GLU A 531 -13.74 17.32 20.61
CA GLU A 531 -13.42 17.08 19.21
C GLU A 531 -13.91 15.73 18.69
N MET A 532 -14.56 15.74 17.53
CA MET A 532 -14.93 14.53 16.79
C MET A 532 -13.71 13.87 16.17
N THR A 533 -13.66 12.54 16.26
CA THR A 533 -12.68 11.72 15.54
C THR A 533 -13.37 10.86 14.48
N SER A 534 -12.59 10.30 13.55
CA SER A 534 -13.11 9.33 12.57
C SER A 534 -13.35 7.95 13.14
N SER A 535 -12.92 7.68 14.38
CA SER A 535 -12.98 6.35 15.01
C SER A 535 -14.34 6.06 15.59
N TRP A 536 -14.83 4.84 15.38
CA TRP A 536 -16.05 4.34 15.96
C TRP A 536 -15.86 3.95 17.42
N TRP A 537 -16.90 4.20 18.22
CA TRP A 537 -16.90 3.84 19.63
C TRP A 537 -16.80 2.32 19.84
N GLY A 538 -15.90 1.89 20.71
CA GLY A 538 -15.70 0.51 21.11
C GLY A 538 -14.58 0.38 22.15
N ASN A 539 -14.36 -0.83 22.62
CA ASN A 539 -13.32 -1.11 23.60
C ASN A 539 -11.95 -1.21 22.92
N TYR A 540 -10.91 -0.80 23.65
CA TYR A 540 -9.54 -1.10 23.25
C TYR A 540 -9.23 -2.60 23.42
N SER A 541 -8.48 -3.13 22.48
CA SER A 541 -7.78 -4.42 22.58
C SER A 541 -6.30 -4.20 22.89
N ALA A 542 -5.57 -5.24 23.28
CA ALA A 542 -4.14 -5.13 23.56
C ALA A 542 -3.34 -4.55 22.36
N THR A 543 -3.76 -4.88 21.15
CA THR A 543 -3.31 -4.23 19.93
C THR A 543 -4.45 -3.37 19.39
N TYR A 544 -4.23 -2.08 19.25
CA TYR A 544 -5.24 -1.15 18.74
C TYR A 544 -5.63 -1.50 17.30
N LYS A 545 -6.93 -1.55 17.09
CA LYS A 545 -7.55 -1.63 15.77
C LYS A 545 -8.75 -0.70 15.76
N GLU A 546 -8.96 -0.03 14.64
CA GLU A 546 -10.17 0.75 14.44
C GLU A 546 -11.41 -0.15 14.58
N ASN A 547 -12.36 0.28 15.39
CA ASN A 547 -13.60 -0.44 15.58
C ASN A 547 -14.47 -0.35 14.31
N ALA A 548 -15.20 -1.42 14.02
CA ALA A 548 -16.25 -1.35 13.01
C ALA A 548 -17.40 -0.44 13.50
N MET A 549 -18.14 0.14 12.56
CA MET A 549 -19.29 0.99 12.86
C MET A 549 -20.31 0.24 13.72
N PRO A 550 -20.59 0.68 14.96
CA PRO A 550 -21.57 0.02 15.83
C PRO A 550 -23.00 0.28 15.33
N ALA A 551 -23.94 -0.58 15.71
CA ALA A 551 -25.36 -0.40 15.36
C ALA A 551 -25.93 0.96 15.84
N ALA A 552 -25.45 1.46 16.98
CA ALA A 552 -25.79 2.78 17.50
C ALA A 552 -25.12 3.95 16.75
N LYS A 553 -24.26 3.67 15.77
CA LYS A 553 -23.49 4.67 15.00
C LYS A 553 -22.86 5.74 15.91
N GLN A 554 -22.10 5.29 16.89
CA GLN A 554 -21.41 6.17 17.83
C GLN A 554 -19.94 6.33 17.44
N ILE A 555 -19.47 7.57 17.41
CA ILE A 555 -18.06 7.93 17.23
C ILE A 555 -17.41 8.25 18.57
N VAL A 556 -16.09 8.37 18.56
CA VAL A 556 -15.30 8.79 19.72
C VAL A 556 -15.13 10.31 19.70
N LEU A 557 -15.42 10.95 20.83
CA LEU A 557 -15.05 12.33 21.13
C LEU A 557 -13.86 12.38 22.07
N ARG A 558 -13.04 13.42 21.91
CA ARG A 558 -11.80 13.64 22.66
C ARG A 558 -11.68 15.07 23.18
N GLY A 559 -10.76 15.31 24.15
CA GLY A 559 -10.36 16.64 24.60
C GLY A 559 -11.15 17.26 25.74
N GLY A 560 -12.36 16.79 26.01
CA GLY A 560 -13.27 17.46 26.95
C GLY A 560 -13.82 18.77 26.38
N ARG A 561 -14.70 19.45 27.12
CA ARG A 561 -15.39 20.66 26.63
C ARG A 561 -15.45 21.77 27.65
N ALA A 562 -15.44 23.02 27.22
CA ALA A 562 -15.41 24.22 28.06
C ALA A 562 -16.43 24.23 29.21
N GLN A 563 -17.62 23.66 29.01
CA GLN A 563 -18.69 23.59 30.02
C GLN A 563 -18.42 22.55 31.12
N ARG A 564 -17.56 21.56 30.91
CA ARG A 564 -17.31 20.50 31.88
C ARG A 564 -16.43 20.97 33.04
N GLY A 565 -16.85 20.71 34.26
CA GLY A 565 -16.09 21.01 35.47
C GLY A 565 -15.29 19.84 36.05
N VAL A 566 -15.29 18.68 35.40
CA VAL A 566 -14.60 17.47 35.86
C VAL A 566 -13.29 17.29 35.14
N GLN A 567 -12.17 17.49 35.81
CA GLN A 567 -10.82 17.48 35.22
C GLN A 567 -10.47 16.17 34.50
N SER A 568 -10.98 15.02 34.96
CA SER A 568 -10.72 13.73 34.29
C SER A 568 -11.18 13.67 32.84
N SER A 569 -12.14 14.51 32.45
CA SER A 569 -12.63 14.57 31.05
C SER A 569 -11.66 15.20 30.07
N PHE A 570 -10.64 15.91 30.55
CA PHE A 570 -9.66 16.64 29.76
C PHE A 570 -8.33 15.91 29.60
N GLN A 571 -8.19 14.75 30.23
CA GLN A 571 -6.96 13.96 30.13
C GLN A 571 -6.73 13.47 28.70
N ASN A 572 -5.46 13.33 28.33
CA ASN A 572 -5.05 12.89 27.01
C ASN A 572 -5.67 11.53 26.59
N CYS A 573 -5.96 10.66 27.56
CA CYS A 573 -6.59 9.34 27.34
C CYS A 573 -8.12 9.36 27.50
N ALA A 574 -8.74 10.49 27.88
CA ALA A 574 -10.18 10.57 28.09
C ALA A 574 -10.94 10.44 26.76
N ARG A 575 -12.03 9.67 26.78
CA ARG A 575 -12.89 9.39 25.63
C ARG A 575 -14.35 9.56 26.02
N ASP A 576 -15.15 9.93 25.04
CA ASP A 576 -16.60 9.97 25.18
C ASP A 576 -17.28 9.38 23.93
N ALA A 577 -18.51 8.86 24.08
CA ALA A 577 -19.26 8.28 22.96
C ALA A 577 -20.30 9.28 22.47
N TYR A 578 -20.38 9.49 21.18
CA TYR A 578 -21.34 10.39 20.56
C TYR A 578 -22.09 9.72 19.41
N ALA A 579 -23.42 9.63 19.53
CA ALA A 579 -24.26 9.08 18.47
C ALA A 579 -24.45 10.11 17.35
N ILE A 580 -24.16 9.70 16.11
CA ILE A 580 -24.27 10.57 14.94
C ILE A 580 -25.66 10.55 14.27
N THR A 581 -26.57 9.67 14.74
CA THR A 581 -27.93 9.52 14.20
C THR A 581 -29.00 9.86 15.25
N GLY A 582 -30.09 10.44 14.81
CA GLY A 582 -31.27 10.76 15.63
C GLY A 582 -31.34 12.22 16.06
N THR A 583 -32.39 12.58 16.80
CA THR A 583 -32.59 13.91 17.39
C THR A 583 -31.72 14.13 18.63
N VAL A 584 -30.49 13.70 18.61
CA VAL A 584 -29.59 13.82 19.75
C VAL A 584 -29.14 15.26 19.90
N SER A 585 -29.18 15.74 21.11
CA SER A 585 -28.74 17.05 21.57
C SER A 585 -27.36 17.38 21.00
N TYR A 586 -27.36 18.13 19.90
CA TYR A 586 -26.16 18.71 19.34
C TYR A 586 -25.59 19.67 20.37
N SER A 587 -24.38 19.43 20.77
CA SER A 587 -23.75 20.25 21.77
C SER A 587 -23.12 21.48 21.12
N ASN A 588 -23.44 22.65 21.64
CA ASN A 588 -22.72 23.89 21.35
C ASN A 588 -21.28 23.90 21.88
N TYR A 589 -20.72 22.73 22.16
CA TYR A 589 -19.34 22.50 22.62
C TYR A 589 -18.66 21.34 21.87
N ILE A 590 -19.27 20.80 20.83
CA ILE A 590 -18.65 19.76 20.01
C ILE A 590 -18.24 20.37 18.68
N GLY A 591 -16.95 20.31 18.43
CA GLY A 591 -16.28 20.74 17.21
C GLY A 591 -15.41 19.62 16.64
N PHE A 592 -14.39 19.99 15.90
CA PHE A 592 -13.46 19.03 15.32
C PHE A 592 -12.15 19.72 14.91
N ARG A 593 -11.16 18.88 14.61
CA ARG A 593 -9.85 19.29 14.10
C ARG A 593 -9.58 18.61 12.76
N PHE A 594 -8.88 19.30 11.88
CA PHE A 594 -8.48 18.79 10.57
C PHE A 594 -7.17 18.00 10.67
N ALA A 595 -7.09 16.89 9.94
CA ALA A 595 -5.85 16.15 9.72
C ALA A 595 -5.69 15.82 8.22
N CYS A 596 -4.45 15.60 7.80
CA CYS A 596 -4.16 15.15 6.44
C CYS A 596 -2.88 14.30 6.43
N ASP A 597 -2.59 13.70 5.28
CA ASP A 597 -1.31 13.05 5.04
C ASP A 597 -0.15 14.05 5.22
N PRO A 598 1.05 13.58 5.58
CA PRO A 598 2.16 14.48 5.87
C PRO A 598 2.38 15.47 4.73
N VAL A 599 2.38 16.74 5.06
CA VAL A 599 2.85 17.76 4.14
C VAL A 599 4.36 17.75 4.24
N ASP A 600 5.05 17.29 3.20
CA ASP A 600 6.49 17.44 3.12
C ASP A 600 6.78 18.94 3.02
N GLU A 601 7.64 19.44 3.89
CA GLU A 601 8.20 20.78 3.74
C GLU A 601 9.03 20.79 2.46
N ASP A 602 8.77 21.75 1.57
CA ASP A 602 9.48 21.94 0.29
C ASP A 602 10.96 22.27 0.50
#